data_70b58eaecf7a924a0eebd123242b798d
#
_entry.id   70b58eaecf7a924a0eebd123242b798d
#
_cell.length_a   1.000
_cell.length_b   1.000
_cell.length_c   1.000
_cell.angle_alpha   90.00
_cell.angle_beta   90.00
_cell.angle_gamma   90.00
#
_symmetry.space_group_name_H-M   'P 1'
#
loop_
_entity.id
_entity.type
_entity.pdbx_description
1 polymer ?
#
loop_
_entity_poly.entity_id
_entity_poly.type
_entity_poly.pdbx_seq_one_letter_code
_entity_poly.pdbx_strand_id
1 'polypeptide(L)'
;MPISSKDLLDAANAAVPRVTPEEARRLQAEGALLVDVRDGTEVAVTGRVPGAVHVSRGMLEFKADPDHPAHDPAFRRDRPVVLYCMSGGRSALAGKLLQDMGYEDVRNLGGFKDYAAAGEDVETP
;
A
#
# COMPACT_ATOMS: atom_id res chain seq x y z
N MET A 1 -6.76 -23.17 -16.86
CA MET A 1 -7.51 -21.95 -17.20
C MET A 1 -6.66 -20.73 -16.88
N PRO A 2 -6.47 -19.82 -17.84
CA PRO A 2 -5.74 -18.61 -17.55
C PRO A 2 -6.51 -17.73 -16.54
N ILE A 3 -5.77 -17.02 -15.72
CA ILE A 3 -6.33 -16.08 -14.76
C ILE A 3 -6.20 -14.68 -15.34
N SER A 4 -7.29 -13.91 -15.31
CA SER A 4 -7.30 -12.53 -15.81
C SER A 4 -6.89 -11.54 -14.70
N SER A 5 -6.57 -10.31 -15.10
CA SER A 5 -6.33 -9.24 -14.13
C SER A 5 -7.57 -8.98 -13.26
N LYS A 6 -8.76 -9.11 -13.84
CA LYS A 6 -10.00 -8.99 -13.07
C LYS A 6 -10.09 -10.05 -11.97
N ASP A 7 -9.74 -11.30 -12.30
CA ASP A 7 -9.76 -12.39 -11.32
C ASP A 7 -8.79 -12.11 -10.18
N LEU A 8 -7.59 -11.61 -10.50
CA LEU A 8 -6.59 -11.26 -9.49
C LEU A 8 -7.07 -10.11 -8.59
N LEU A 9 -7.68 -9.09 -9.21
CA LEU A 9 -8.21 -7.95 -8.46
C LEU A 9 -9.38 -8.34 -7.56
N ASP A 10 -10.30 -9.17 -8.06
CA ASP A 10 -11.45 -9.64 -7.29
C ASP A 10 -10.97 -10.42 -6.04
N ALA A 11 -10.00 -11.30 -6.22
CA ALA A 11 -9.44 -12.06 -5.11
C ALA A 11 -8.73 -11.16 -4.09
N ALA A 12 -7.96 -10.19 -4.57
CA ALA A 12 -7.25 -9.24 -3.71
C ALA A 12 -8.24 -8.36 -2.92
N ASN A 13 -9.25 -7.82 -3.59
CA ASN A 13 -10.26 -6.99 -2.93
C ASN A 13 -11.08 -7.78 -1.90
N ALA A 14 -11.30 -9.07 -2.13
CA ALA A 14 -11.98 -9.92 -1.17
C ALA A 14 -11.12 -10.21 0.07
N ALA A 15 -9.79 -10.28 -0.09
CA ALA A 15 -8.87 -10.66 0.98
C ALA A 15 -8.37 -9.46 1.80
N VAL A 16 -8.22 -8.29 1.17
CA VAL A 16 -7.60 -7.11 1.80
C VAL A 16 -8.67 -6.10 2.18
N PRO A 17 -8.88 -5.83 3.48
CA PRO A 17 -9.88 -4.85 3.92
C PRO A 17 -9.55 -3.44 3.41
N ARG A 18 -10.60 -2.71 3.04
CA ARG A 18 -10.49 -1.30 2.68
C ARG A 18 -10.61 -0.42 3.92
N VAL A 19 -9.88 0.68 3.93
CA VAL A 19 -9.99 1.70 4.98
C VAL A 19 -10.23 3.07 4.34
N THR A 20 -10.86 3.95 5.09
CA THR A 20 -11.06 5.34 4.69
C THR A 20 -9.77 6.14 4.91
N PRO A 21 -9.62 7.32 4.29
CA PRO A 21 -8.48 8.19 4.58
C PRO A 21 -8.34 8.52 6.07
N GLU A 22 -9.45 8.74 6.75
CA GLU A 22 -9.46 9.03 8.20
C GLU A 22 -8.95 7.84 9.01
N GLU A 23 -9.43 6.63 8.69
CA GLU A 23 -8.95 5.41 9.34
C GLU A 23 -7.46 5.17 9.09
N ALA A 24 -7.00 5.42 7.86
CA ALA A 24 -5.59 5.27 7.51
C ALA A 24 -4.71 6.22 8.33
N ARG A 25 -5.14 7.45 8.51
CA ARG A 25 -4.41 8.42 9.32
C ARG A 25 -4.35 8.00 10.78
N ARG A 26 -5.46 7.48 11.31
CA ARG A 26 -5.50 6.98 12.68
C ARG A 26 -4.56 5.79 12.86
N LEU A 27 -4.58 4.85 11.93
CA LEU A 27 -3.69 3.68 11.97
C LEU A 27 -2.23 4.11 11.90
N GLN A 28 -1.91 5.08 11.03
CA GLN A 28 -0.56 5.62 10.92
C GLN A 28 -0.10 6.25 12.23
N ALA A 29 -0.97 7.01 12.88
CA ALA A 29 -0.67 7.62 14.18
C ALA A 29 -0.43 6.57 15.27
N GLU A 30 -1.03 5.40 15.13
CA GLU A 30 -0.88 4.27 16.04
C GLU A 30 0.32 3.38 15.70
N GLY A 31 1.09 3.74 14.68
CA GLY A 31 2.32 3.03 14.34
C GLY A 31 2.27 2.17 13.08
N ALA A 32 1.16 2.16 12.33
CA ALA A 32 1.09 1.41 11.07
C ALA A 32 2.06 2.01 10.04
N LEU A 33 2.63 1.13 9.22
CA LEU A 33 3.45 1.55 8.08
C LEU A 33 2.53 1.91 6.92
N LEU A 34 2.64 3.12 6.40
CA LEU A 34 1.89 3.56 5.23
C LEU A 34 2.81 3.48 4.01
N VAL A 35 2.40 2.74 2.98
CA VAL A 35 3.23 2.46 1.80
C VAL A 35 2.53 2.90 0.52
N ASP A 36 3.23 3.73 -0.25
CA ASP A 36 2.82 4.14 -1.58
C ASP A 36 3.47 3.18 -2.59
N VAL A 37 2.65 2.43 -3.33
CA VAL A 37 3.15 1.44 -4.30
C VAL A 37 3.10 1.93 -5.74
N ARG A 38 2.89 3.24 -5.94
CA ARG A 38 2.91 3.85 -7.27
C ARG A 38 4.33 3.92 -7.82
N ASP A 39 4.43 4.28 -9.09
CA ASP A 39 5.73 4.55 -9.70
C ASP A 39 6.26 5.92 -9.24
N GLY A 40 7.59 6.05 -9.19
CA GLY A 40 8.22 7.28 -8.72
C GLY A 40 7.82 8.52 -9.53
N THR A 41 7.54 8.36 -10.82
CA THR A 41 7.10 9.46 -11.69
C THR A 41 5.73 10.00 -11.27
N GLU A 42 4.81 9.14 -10.83
CA GLU A 42 3.51 9.57 -10.32
C GLU A 42 3.67 10.37 -9.03
N VAL A 43 4.51 9.88 -8.13
CA VAL A 43 4.79 10.57 -6.85
C VAL A 43 5.40 11.94 -7.09
N ALA A 44 6.32 12.04 -8.06
CA ALA A 44 6.99 13.29 -8.40
C ALA A 44 6.02 14.36 -8.93
N VAL A 45 4.92 13.94 -9.55
CA VAL A 45 3.92 14.85 -10.10
C VAL A 45 2.90 15.29 -9.05
N THR A 46 2.39 14.34 -8.25
CA THR A 46 1.25 14.59 -7.36
C THR A 46 1.62 14.82 -5.90
N GLY A 47 2.85 14.46 -5.50
CA GLY A 47 3.18 14.35 -4.09
C GLY A 47 2.67 13.05 -3.48
N ARG A 48 2.68 12.96 -2.17
CA ARG A 48 2.33 11.73 -1.44
C ARG A 48 1.60 12.05 -0.14
N VAL A 49 1.05 11.01 0.47
CA VAL A 49 0.50 11.11 1.82
C VAL A 49 1.65 11.35 2.81
N PRO A 50 1.54 12.32 3.73
CA PRO A 50 2.62 12.59 4.68
C PRO A 50 3.03 11.35 5.47
N GLY A 51 4.34 11.12 5.57
CA GLY A 51 4.89 9.99 6.30
C GLY A 51 4.89 8.67 5.54
N ALA A 52 4.35 8.63 4.32
CA ALA A 52 4.33 7.41 3.53
C ALA A 52 5.74 7.04 3.05
N VAL A 53 6.02 5.75 3.08
CA VAL A 53 7.24 5.19 2.49
C VAL A 53 6.90 4.81 1.05
N HIS A 54 7.73 5.22 0.10
CA HIS A 54 7.53 4.87 -1.31
C HIS A 54 8.28 3.58 -1.64
N VAL A 55 7.54 2.58 -2.07
CA VAL A 55 8.10 1.32 -2.60
C VAL A 55 7.28 0.96 -3.83
N SER A 56 7.85 1.15 -5.01
CA SER A 56 7.17 0.76 -6.26
C SER A 56 6.74 -0.70 -6.20
N ARG A 57 5.56 -1.00 -6.76
CA ARG A 57 4.99 -2.35 -6.71
C ARG A 57 5.98 -3.42 -7.15
N GLY A 58 6.82 -3.12 -8.16
CA GLY A 58 7.82 -4.07 -8.68
C GLY A 58 8.94 -4.41 -7.71
N MET A 59 9.13 -3.64 -6.65
CA MET A 59 10.18 -3.88 -5.64
C MET A 59 9.62 -4.39 -4.31
N LEU A 60 8.32 -4.48 -4.18
CA LEU A 60 7.68 -4.74 -2.87
C LEU A 60 8.13 -6.06 -2.25
N GLU A 61 8.15 -7.15 -3.03
CA GLU A 61 8.55 -8.47 -2.54
C GLU A 61 9.94 -8.43 -1.91
N PHE A 62 10.85 -7.70 -2.54
CA PHE A 62 12.24 -7.64 -2.11
C PHE A 62 12.40 -6.79 -0.85
N LYS A 63 11.65 -5.72 -0.76
CA LYS A 63 11.67 -4.84 0.43
C LYS A 63 11.01 -5.49 1.63
N ALA A 64 10.01 -6.32 1.41
CA ALA A 64 9.20 -6.93 2.45
C ALA A 64 9.72 -8.28 2.94
N ASP A 65 10.67 -8.89 2.23
CA ASP A 65 11.24 -10.20 2.60
C ASP A 65 12.44 -10.01 3.54
N PRO A 66 12.34 -10.42 4.82
CA PRO A 66 13.44 -10.26 5.78
C PRO A 66 14.74 -10.97 5.36
N ASP A 67 14.65 -11.97 4.50
CA ASP A 67 15.81 -12.73 4.05
C ASP A 67 16.47 -12.16 2.80
N HIS A 68 15.86 -11.16 2.18
CA HIS A 68 16.41 -10.56 0.96
C HIS A 68 17.41 -9.43 1.30
N PRO A 69 18.52 -9.29 0.54
CA PRO A 69 19.50 -8.22 0.79
C PRO A 69 18.94 -6.81 0.71
N ALA A 70 17.86 -6.61 -0.06
CA ALA A 70 17.22 -5.29 -0.19
C ALA A 70 16.14 -5.02 0.86
N HIS A 71 15.96 -5.88 1.85
CA HIS A 71 14.93 -5.74 2.87
C HIS A 71 14.97 -4.37 3.56
N ASP A 72 13.81 -3.74 3.67
CA ASP A 72 13.65 -2.51 4.43
C ASP A 72 13.15 -2.88 5.85
N PRO A 73 13.91 -2.55 6.92
CA PRO A 73 13.52 -2.91 8.28
C PRO A 73 12.19 -2.33 8.75
N ALA A 74 11.65 -1.33 8.05
CA ALA A 74 10.32 -0.79 8.37
C ALA A 74 9.23 -1.84 8.14
N PHE A 75 9.46 -2.81 7.26
CA PHE A 75 8.54 -3.91 7.00
C PHE A 75 8.74 -5.02 8.03
N ARG A 76 7.77 -5.16 8.93
CA ARG A 76 7.73 -6.25 9.90
C ARG A 76 6.38 -6.94 9.81
N ARG A 77 6.39 -8.27 9.88
CA ARG A 77 5.15 -9.05 9.76
C ARG A 77 4.14 -8.76 10.87
N ASP A 78 4.61 -8.32 12.03
CA ASP A 78 3.76 -7.98 13.18
C ASP A 78 3.30 -6.52 13.18
N ARG A 79 3.75 -5.72 12.22
CA ARG A 79 3.37 -4.30 12.11
C ARG A 79 2.25 -4.14 11.09
N PRO A 80 1.15 -3.44 11.43
CA PRO A 80 0.12 -3.17 10.45
C PRO A 80 0.67 -2.36 9.27
N VAL A 81 0.23 -2.72 8.06
CA VAL A 81 0.65 -2.07 6.82
C VAL A 81 -0.59 -1.57 6.09
N VAL A 82 -0.59 -0.30 5.74
CA VAL A 82 -1.65 0.31 4.93
C VAL A 82 -1.03 0.72 3.59
N LEU A 83 -1.62 0.27 2.50
CA LEU A 83 -1.09 0.50 1.16
C LEU A 83 -2.02 1.37 0.35
N TYR A 84 -1.46 2.17 -0.56
CA TYR A 84 -2.26 2.91 -1.54
C TYR A 84 -1.52 3.02 -2.88
N CYS A 85 -2.30 3.26 -3.93
CA CYS A 85 -1.78 3.62 -5.25
C CYS A 85 -2.58 4.79 -5.80
N MET A 86 -2.76 4.93 -7.10
CA MET A 86 -3.54 6.02 -7.67
C MET A 86 -5.05 5.78 -7.53
N SER A 87 -5.52 4.56 -7.81
CA SER A 87 -6.94 4.21 -7.82
C SER A 87 -7.32 2.98 -7.01
N GLY A 88 -6.35 2.28 -6.40
CA GLY A 88 -6.60 1.16 -5.49
C GLY A 88 -6.31 -0.23 -6.05
N GLY A 89 -6.04 -0.36 -7.35
CA GLY A 89 -5.80 -1.68 -7.96
C GLY A 89 -4.46 -2.28 -7.61
N ARG A 90 -3.38 -1.55 -7.86
CA ARG A 90 -2.02 -2.02 -7.53
C ARG A 90 -1.87 -2.26 -6.03
N SER A 91 -2.48 -1.41 -5.20
CA SER A 91 -2.41 -1.57 -3.75
C SER A 91 -3.22 -2.75 -3.26
N ALA A 92 -4.34 -3.10 -3.90
CA ALA A 92 -5.06 -4.33 -3.59
C ALA A 92 -4.20 -5.56 -3.85
N LEU A 93 -3.57 -5.62 -5.02
CA LEU A 93 -2.67 -6.72 -5.39
C LEU A 93 -1.46 -6.78 -4.45
N ALA A 94 -0.89 -5.62 -4.10
CA ALA A 94 0.22 -5.51 -3.16
C ALA A 94 -0.17 -6.05 -1.77
N GLY A 95 -1.38 -5.72 -1.31
CA GLY A 95 -1.87 -6.20 -0.02
C GLY A 95 -2.02 -7.70 0.02
N LYS A 96 -2.57 -8.28 -1.03
CA LYS A 96 -2.70 -9.75 -1.15
C LYS A 96 -1.33 -10.42 -1.10
N LEU A 97 -0.35 -9.85 -1.82
CA LEU A 97 1.02 -10.34 -1.79
C LEU A 97 1.60 -10.35 -0.38
N LEU A 98 1.45 -9.24 0.35
CA LEU A 98 1.97 -9.15 1.72
C LEU A 98 1.30 -10.17 2.65
N GLN A 99 -0.01 -10.38 2.51
CA GLN A 99 -0.70 -11.43 3.27
C GLN A 99 -0.09 -12.80 2.99
N ASP A 100 0.17 -13.10 1.72
CA ASP A 100 0.79 -14.37 1.32
C ASP A 100 2.22 -14.49 1.86
N MET A 101 2.90 -13.38 2.09
CA MET A 101 4.23 -13.34 2.70
C MET A 101 4.20 -13.38 4.23
N GLY A 102 3.03 -13.50 4.84
CA GLY A 102 2.89 -13.66 6.28
C GLY A 102 2.63 -12.39 7.08
N TYR A 103 2.34 -11.28 6.42
CA TYR A 103 1.97 -10.03 7.11
C TYR A 103 0.58 -10.18 7.73
N GLU A 104 0.45 -9.88 9.01
CA GLU A 104 -0.72 -10.23 9.80
C GLU A 104 -1.88 -9.26 9.66
N ASP A 105 -1.59 -7.97 9.42
CA ASP A 105 -2.61 -6.93 9.28
C ASP A 105 -2.25 -6.04 8.10
N VAL A 106 -2.96 -6.23 6.98
CA VAL A 106 -2.73 -5.51 5.73
C VAL A 106 -4.02 -4.88 5.28
N ARG A 107 -4.00 -3.58 5.00
CA ARG A 107 -5.19 -2.83 4.61
C ARG A 107 -4.93 -1.99 3.37
N ASN A 108 -5.98 -1.75 2.58
CA ASN A 108 -5.91 -0.96 1.35
C ASN A 108 -6.61 0.39 1.55
N LEU A 109 -5.85 1.48 1.56
CA LEU A 109 -6.43 2.84 1.55
C LEU A 109 -7.10 3.12 0.21
N GLY A 110 -6.62 2.49 -0.86
CA GLY A 110 -7.19 2.66 -2.19
C GLY A 110 -6.42 3.67 -3.00
N GLY A 111 -7.07 4.77 -3.39
CA GLY A 111 -6.49 5.71 -4.33
C GLY A 111 -6.05 7.01 -3.70
N PHE A 112 -4.84 7.44 -4.08
CA PHE A 112 -4.32 8.76 -3.70
C PHE A 112 -5.29 9.87 -4.12
N LYS A 113 -5.94 9.72 -5.27
CA LYS A 113 -6.87 10.74 -5.75
C LYS A 113 -8.09 10.87 -4.83
N ASP A 114 -8.57 9.78 -4.25
CA ASP A 114 -9.69 9.80 -3.30
C ASP A 114 -9.25 10.42 -1.97
N TYR A 115 -8.04 10.09 -1.54
CA TYR A 115 -7.43 10.68 -0.35
C TYR A 115 -7.33 12.21 -0.49
N ALA A 116 -6.79 12.67 -1.61
CA ALA A 116 -6.65 14.11 -1.87
C ALA A 116 -8.03 14.80 -2.00
N ALA A 117 -8.99 14.15 -2.65
CA ALA A 117 -10.35 14.68 -2.82
C ALA A 117 -11.11 14.76 -1.48
N ALA A 118 -10.74 13.95 -0.50
CA ALA A 118 -11.31 14.01 0.84
C ALA A 118 -10.80 15.19 1.67
N GLY A 119 -9.92 16.02 1.11
CA GLY A 119 -9.38 17.20 1.78
C GLY A 119 -8.25 16.91 2.76
N GLU A 120 -7.71 15.70 2.74
CA GLU A 120 -6.58 15.33 3.59
C GLU A 120 -5.28 15.98 3.11
N ASP A 121 -4.34 16.18 4.05
CA ASP A 121 -3.06 16.80 3.74
C ASP A 121 -2.24 15.95 2.77
N VAL A 122 -1.58 16.62 1.84
CA VAL A 122 -0.70 16.01 0.86
C VAL A 122 0.67 16.64 0.96
N GLU A 123 1.70 15.81 1.02
CA GLU A 123 3.09 16.28 0.96
C GLU A 123 3.44 16.54 -0.50
N THR A 124 3.68 17.80 -0.85
CA THR A 124 3.95 18.19 -2.24
C THR A 124 5.35 17.75 -2.66
N PRO A 125 5.53 17.56 -3.99
CA PRO A 125 6.83 17.18 -4.53
C PRO A 125 7.93 18.19 -4.26
#